data_d7ac46189e2d8c0d81188f987a965bc6
#
_entry.id   d7ac46189e2d8c0d81188f987a965bc6
#
_cell.length_a   1.000
_cell.length_b   1.000
_cell.length_c   1.000
_cell.angle_alpha   90.00
_cell.angle_beta   90.00
_cell.angle_gamma   90.00
#
_symmetry.space_group_name_H-M   'P 1'
#
loop_
_entity.id
_entity.type
_entity.pdbx_description
1 polymer ?
#
loop_
_entity_poly.entity_id
_entity_poly.type
_entity_poly.pdbx_seq_one_letter_code
_entity_poly.pdbx_strand_id
1 'polypeptide(L)'
;LTVLANGWILFTAIVYGVGVDGEFAYELFLSRDDGQTWDTDAAVVIYDPGRRIGGRGWPRTVQIDAATVGTLFYDLSPALSDGPGLYFVRTSLSAFGA
;
A
#
# COMPACT_ATOMS: atom_id res chain seq x y z
N LEU A 1 4.60 -5.05 8.60
CA LEU A 1 3.61 -4.53 9.54
C LEU A 1 4.10 -3.24 10.18
N THR A 2 3.18 -2.33 10.38
CA THR A 2 3.47 -1.05 11.05
C THR A 2 2.45 -0.84 12.16
N VAL A 3 2.93 -0.62 13.37
CA VAL A 3 2.07 -0.27 14.51
C VAL A 3 1.96 1.25 14.57
N LEU A 4 0.74 1.76 14.49
CA LEU A 4 0.48 3.20 14.52
C LEU A 4 0.49 3.71 15.96
N ALA A 5 0.63 5.03 16.13
CA ALA A 5 0.69 5.66 17.44
C ALA A 5 -0.56 5.41 18.29
N ASN A 6 -1.72 5.21 17.67
CA ASN A 6 -2.97 4.89 18.36
C ASN A 6 -3.16 3.40 18.66
N GLY A 7 -2.18 2.56 18.32
CA GLY A 7 -2.23 1.11 18.54
C GLY A 7 -2.80 0.31 17.38
N TRP A 8 -3.33 0.93 16.34
CA TRP A 8 -3.78 0.22 15.15
C TRP A 8 -2.60 -0.40 14.40
N ILE A 9 -2.84 -1.48 13.67
CA ILE A 9 -1.81 -2.18 12.92
C ILE A 9 -2.12 -2.06 11.43
N LEU A 10 -1.10 -1.67 10.67
CA LEU A 10 -1.21 -1.51 9.23
C LEU A 10 -0.37 -2.59 8.55
N PHE A 11 -0.95 -3.26 7.58
CA PHE A 11 -0.28 -4.27 6.76
C PHE A 11 -0.27 -3.80 5.31
N THR A 12 0.92 -3.75 4.74
CA THR A 12 1.10 -3.38 3.33
C THR A 12 1.39 -4.64 2.54
N ALA A 13 0.65 -4.88 1.49
CA ALA A 13 0.74 -6.11 0.72
C ALA A 13 0.73 -5.88 -0.78
N ILE A 14 1.34 -6.80 -1.50
CA ILE A 14 1.14 -6.96 -2.94
C ILE A 14 0.04 -8.00 -3.09
N VAL A 15 -1.09 -7.60 -3.67
CA VAL A 15 -2.25 -8.47 -3.83
C VAL A 15 -2.36 -8.86 -5.29
N TYR A 16 -2.29 -10.16 -5.56
CA TYR A 16 -2.33 -10.71 -6.92
C TYR A 16 -3.77 -10.96 -7.36
N GLY A 17 -4.00 -10.87 -8.66
CA GLY A 17 -5.33 -11.13 -9.22
C GLY A 17 -6.28 -9.95 -9.12
N VAL A 18 -5.77 -8.79 -8.73
CA VAL A 18 -6.54 -7.54 -8.59
C VAL A 18 -5.87 -6.45 -9.42
N GLY A 19 -6.46 -5.27 -9.42
CA GLY A 19 -5.94 -4.14 -10.17
C GLY A 19 -6.62 -4.01 -11.53
N VAL A 20 -6.30 -2.94 -12.23
CA VAL A 20 -6.92 -2.61 -13.51
C VAL A 20 -6.67 -3.68 -14.57
N ASP A 21 -5.48 -4.28 -14.58
CA ASP A 21 -5.10 -5.34 -15.52
C ASP A 21 -5.36 -6.75 -14.97
N GLY A 22 -5.81 -6.89 -13.72
CA GLY A 22 -6.02 -8.18 -13.08
C GLY A 22 -4.73 -8.88 -12.65
N GLU A 23 -3.58 -8.24 -12.74
CA GLU A 23 -2.28 -8.84 -12.37
C GLU A 23 -1.98 -8.65 -10.89
N PHE A 24 -1.92 -7.39 -10.43
CA PHE A 24 -1.68 -7.10 -9.02
C PHE A 24 -1.88 -5.62 -8.71
N ALA A 25 -1.98 -5.33 -7.42
CA ALA A 25 -1.96 -3.97 -6.88
C ALA A 25 -1.27 -3.99 -5.52
N TYR A 26 -0.76 -2.84 -5.07
CA TYR A 26 -0.28 -2.67 -3.72
C TYR A 26 -1.41 -2.10 -2.89
N GLU A 27 -1.71 -2.75 -1.76
CA GLU A 27 -2.84 -2.37 -0.92
C GLU A 27 -2.43 -2.27 0.54
N LEU A 28 -3.11 -1.39 1.25
CA LEU A 28 -2.99 -1.24 2.70
C LEU A 28 -4.22 -1.82 3.38
N PHE A 29 -3.99 -2.63 4.40
CA PHE A 29 -5.02 -3.23 5.24
C PHE A 29 -4.86 -2.76 6.67
N LEU A 30 -5.95 -2.45 7.34
CA LEU A 30 -5.94 -1.92 8.69
C LEU A 30 -6.62 -2.89 9.66
N SER A 31 -5.99 -3.11 10.81
CA SER A 31 -6.60 -3.75 11.97
C SER A 31 -6.72 -2.73 13.10
N ARG A 32 -7.92 -2.65 13.68
CA ARG A 32 -8.20 -1.77 14.82
C ARG A 32 -8.29 -2.52 16.14
N ASP A 33 -8.02 -3.83 16.14
CA ASP A 33 -8.25 -4.74 17.27
C ASP A 33 -7.05 -5.67 17.51
N ASP A 34 -5.85 -5.15 17.46
CA ASP A 34 -4.59 -5.88 17.70
C ASP A 34 -4.35 -7.05 16.72
N GLY A 35 -4.81 -6.90 15.48
CA GLY A 35 -4.58 -7.91 14.46
C GLY A 35 -5.58 -9.05 14.47
N GLN A 36 -6.62 -8.98 15.29
CA GLN A 36 -7.62 -10.04 15.35
C GLN A 36 -8.52 -10.06 14.13
N THR A 37 -8.91 -8.90 13.63
CA THR A 37 -9.66 -8.76 12.39
C THR A 37 -9.03 -7.71 11.48
N TRP A 38 -9.21 -7.93 10.18
CA TRP A 38 -8.71 -7.05 9.13
C TRP A 38 -9.86 -6.74 8.18
N ASP A 39 -10.15 -5.47 7.99
CA ASP A 39 -11.24 -5.07 7.09
C ASP A 39 -10.73 -5.08 5.65
N THR A 40 -10.89 -6.20 4.98
CA THR A 40 -10.44 -6.37 3.60
C THR A 40 -11.30 -5.61 2.60
N ASP A 41 -12.55 -5.29 2.96
CA ASP A 41 -13.43 -4.51 2.11
C ASP A 41 -13.08 -3.03 2.11
N ALA A 42 -12.41 -2.57 3.16
CA ALA A 42 -11.94 -1.19 3.29
C ALA A 42 -10.45 -1.03 2.96
N ALA A 43 -9.84 -2.01 2.29
CA ALA A 43 -8.45 -1.91 1.86
C ALA A 43 -8.26 -0.71 0.93
N VAL A 44 -7.11 -0.05 1.07
CA VAL A 44 -6.78 1.13 0.26
C VAL A 44 -5.73 0.75 -0.78
N VAL A 45 -6.06 0.89 -2.05
CA VAL A 45 -5.12 0.66 -3.14
C VAL A 45 -4.21 1.87 -3.24
N ILE A 46 -2.90 1.65 -3.09
CA ILE A 46 -1.91 2.74 -3.16
C ILE A 46 -1.15 2.75 -4.47
N TYR A 47 -1.12 1.64 -5.20
CA TYR A 47 -0.46 1.57 -6.49
C TYR A 47 -1.08 0.48 -7.34
N ASP A 48 -1.65 0.90 -8.47
CA ASP A 48 -2.24 0.01 -9.46
C ASP A 48 -1.69 0.43 -10.83
N PRO A 49 -0.57 -0.16 -11.26
CA PRO A 49 0.12 0.29 -12.46
C PRO A 49 -0.65 -0.01 -13.75
N GLY A 50 -1.67 -0.87 -13.71
CA GLY A 50 -2.41 -1.27 -14.90
C GLY A 50 -1.59 -2.08 -15.88
N ARG A 51 -0.50 -2.68 -15.43
CA ARG A 51 0.43 -3.46 -16.24
C ARG A 51 1.29 -4.33 -15.34
N ARG A 52 1.94 -5.32 -15.94
CA ARG A 52 2.92 -6.12 -15.23
C ARG A 52 4.17 -5.30 -14.96
N ILE A 53 4.73 -5.40 -13.74
CA ILE A 53 6.01 -4.78 -13.43
C ILE A 53 7.14 -5.80 -13.56
N GLY A 54 8.26 -5.34 -14.16
CA GLY A 54 9.43 -6.18 -14.36
C GLY A 54 10.19 -6.49 -13.09
N GLY A 55 10.15 -5.58 -12.14
CA GLY A 55 10.74 -5.79 -10.81
C GLY A 55 9.91 -5.02 -9.81
N ARG A 56 9.75 -5.57 -8.62
CA ARG A 56 8.93 -4.95 -7.59
C ARG A 56 9.67 -4.97 -6.27
N GLY A 57 9.67 -3.83 -5.61
CA GLY A 57 10.23 -3.71 -4.28
C GLY A 57 9.20 -4.04 -3.23
N TRP A 58 9.68 -4.57 -2.12
CA TRP A 58 8.84 -4.79 -0.96
C TRP A 58 8.40 -3.43 -0.41
N PRO A 59 7.11 -3.13 -0.38
CA PRO A 59 6.65 -1.85 0.13
C PRO A 59 6.87 -1.76 1.63
N ARG A 60 7.28 -0.59 2.09
CA ARG A 60 7.45 -0.30 3.50
C ARG A 60 6.67 0.94 3.86
N THR A 61 5.94 0.87 4.95
CA THR A 61 5.07 1.95 5.39
C THR A 61 5.52 2.47 6.74
N VAL A 62 5.52 3.78 6.88
CA VAL A 62 5.80 4.48 8.13
C VAL A 62 4.70 5.47 8.43
N GLN A 63 4.48 5.75 9.70
CA GLN A 63 3.58 6.82 10.09
C GLN A 63 4.31 8.16 10.00
N ILE A 64 3.72 9.12 9.30
CA ILE A 64 4.30 10.46 9.12
C ILE A 64 3.81 11.39 10.24
N ASP A 65 2.51 11.37 10.49
CA ASP A 65 1.87 12.14 11.55
C ASP A 65 0.62 11.37 12.04
N ALA A 66 -0.16 11.98 12.94
CA ALA A 66 -1.32 11.33 13.53
C ALA A 66 -2.37 10.88 12.51
N ALA A 67 -2.39 11.48 11.33
CA ALA A 67 -3.44 11.26 10.31
C ALA A 67 -2.92 10.64 9.02
N THR A 68 -1.59 10.47 8.87
CA THR A 68 -0.99 10.16 7.56
C THR A 68 0.06 9.08 7.67
N VAL A 69 0.04 8.13 6.74
CA VAL A 69 1.12 7.16 6.56
C VAL A 69 1.75 7.37 5.18
N GLY A 70 3.00 6.95 5.05
CA GLY A 70 3.71 6.99 3.78
C GLY A 70 4.27 5.63 3.46
N THR A 71 4.17 5.21 2.20
CA THR A 71 4.66 3.92 1.73
C THR A 71 5.71 4.14 0.66
N LEU A 72 6.89 3.56 0.88
CA LEU A 72 8.00 3.59 -0.06
C LEU A 72 8.10 2.25 -0.77
N PHE A 73 8.20 2.28 -2.09
CA PHE A 73 8.41 1.09 -2.91
C PHE A 73 9.11 1.50 -4.19
N TYR A 74 9.55 0.51 -4.97
CA TYR A 74 10.13 0.78 -6.28
C TYR A 74 9.40 -0.03 -7.36
N ASP A 75 9.42 0.50 -8.56
CA ASP A 75 8.96 -0.17 -9.78
C ASP A 75 10.12 -0.09 -10.79
N LEU A 76 10.67 -1.24 -11.12
CA LEU A 76 11.82 -1.35 -12.03
C LEU A 76 11.41 -1.61 -13.47
N SER A 77 10.13 -1.43 -13.79
CA SER A 77 9.64 -1.69 -15.13
C SER A 77 10.25 -0.72 -16.14
N PRO A 78 10.85 -1.21 -17.23
CA PRO A 78 11.35 -0.34 -18.28
C PRO A 78 10.24 0.34 -19.08
N ALA A 79 8.98 -0.07 -18.90
CA ALA A 79 7.84 0.51 -19.60
C ALA A 79 7.37 1.84 -19.00
N LEU A 80 7.91 2.24 -17.84
CA LEU A 80 7.58 3.54 -17.26
C LEU A 80 8.13 4.66 -18.12
N SER A 81 7.32 5.70 -18.35
CA SER A 81 7.74 6.85 -19.14
C SER A 81 8.94 7.57 -18.53
N ASP A 82 9.02 7.57 -17.19
CA ASP A 82 10.11 8.20 -16.44
C ASP A 82 11.23 7.20 -16.10
N GLY A 83 11.12 5.97 -16.60
CA GLY A 83 12.05 4.89 -16.28
C GLY A 83 11.81 4.27 -14.91
N PRO A 84 12.66 3.32 -14.50
CA PRO A 84 12.58 2.71 -13.17
C PRO A 84 12.76 3.77 -12.10
N GLY A 85 12.02 3.65 -11.00
CA GLY A 85 12.13 4.64 -9.95
C GLY A 85 11.60 4.22 -8.61
N LEU A 86 11.90 5.06 -7.62
CA LEU A 86 11.34 4.98 -6.29
C LEU A 86 10.07 5.82 -6.24
N TYR A 87 9.08 5.30 -5.54
CA TYR A 87 7.80 5.96 -5.34
C TYR A 87 7.49 6.07 -3.86
N PHE A 88 6.92 7.19 -3.46
CA PHE A 88 6.47 7.42 -2.10
C PHE A 88 5.02 7.88 -2.15
N VAL A 89 4.11 7.09 -1.58
CA VAL A 89 2.69 7.38 -1.59
C VAL A 89 2.23 7.75 -0.19
N ARG A 90 1.64 8.92 -0.05
CA ARG A 90 1.03 9.38 1.20
C ARG A 90 -0.42 8.95 1.22
N THR A 91 -0.86 8.38 2.32
CA THR A 91 -2.24 7.92 2.49
C THR A 91 -2.80 8.50 3.79
N SER A 92 -3.93 9.16 3.69
CA SER A 92 -4.65 9.63 4.87
C SER A 92 -5.32 8.45 5.57
N LEU A 93 -5.23 8.37 6.89
CA LEU A 93 -5.91 7.33 7.65
C LEU A 93 -7.43 7.40 7.50
N SER A 94 -7.98 8.56 7.17
CA SER A 94 -9.40 8.69 6.87
C SER A 94 -9.85 7.89 5.64
N ALA A 95 -8.91 7.48 4.77
CA ALA A 95 -9.22 6.65 3.60
C ALA A 95 -9.74 5.26 3.98
N PHE A 96 -9.45 4.80 5.21
CA PHE A 96 -9.94 3.51 5.71
C PHE A 96 -11.36 3.58 6.30
N GLY A 97 -11.97 4.74 6.26
CA GLY A 97 -13.26 5.00 6.88
C GLY A 97 -13.12 5.42 8.34
N ALA A 98 -14.11 6.08 8.82
CA ALA A 98 -14.12 6.62 10.19
C ALA A 98 -14.56 5.56 11.21
#